data_adacee0735f953e910cc2e09f7c48861
#
_entry.id   adacee0735f953e910cc2e09f7c48861
#
_cell.length_a   1.000
_cell.length_b   1.000
_cell.length_c   1.000
_cell.angle_alpha   90.00
_cell.angle_beta   90.00
_cell.angle_gamma   90.00
#
_symmetry.space_group_name_H-M   'P 1'
#
loop_
_entity.id
_entity.type
_entity.pdbx_description
1 polymer ?
#
loop_
_entity_poly.entity_id
_entity_poly.type
_entity_poly.pdbx_seq_one_letter_code
_entity_poly.pdbx_strand_id
1 'polypeptide(L)'
;MDASQLKRFALFEGVEDEKLAKIAVFTQLVEFPDGKTIIEEGGYSNDFYAIDEGTVSVTKDGSEVAMLGAGDVFGEQGLLEHEQRSATVTATSMVRALKIENWELMRMQKAMPEVVEQLKATVAARSSE
;
A
#
# COMPACT_ATOMS: atom_id res chain seq x y z
N MET A 1 13.93 5.77 3.74
CA MET A 1 13.97 4.99 2.50
C MET A 1 14.54 5.86 1.39
N ASP A 2 15.33 5.32 0.47
CA ASP A 2 15.88 6.14 -0.61
C ASP A 2 15.14 5.92 -1.94
N ALA A 3 15.43 6.78 -2.92
CA ALA A 3 14.76 6.74 -4.21
C ALA A 3 14.99 5.42 -4.96
N SER A 4 16.17 4.82 -4.83
CA SER A 4 16.48 3.58 -5.54
C SER A 4 15.66 2.40 -5.02
N GLN A 5 15.30 2.41 -3.74
CA GLN A 5 14.44 1.40 -3.16
C GLN A 5 13.01 1.53 -3.69
N LEU A 6 12.54 2.75 -3.91
CA LEU A 6 11.20 3.00 -4.44
C LEU A 6 11.03 2.53 -5.88
N LYS A 7 12.10 2.53 -6.67
CA LYS A 7 12.05 2.06 -8.07
C LYS A 7 11.66 0.59 -8.20
N ARG A 8 11.81 -0.19 -7.13
CA ARG A 8 11.45 -1.61 -7.12
C ARG A 8 9.94 -1.82 -7.16
N PHE A 9 9.17 -0.79 -6.80
CA PHE A 9 7.72 -0.89 -6.72
C PHE A 9 7.09 -0.45 -8.03
N ALA A 10 6.25 -1.31 -8.60
CA ALA A 10 5.50 -0.99 -9.81
C ALA A 10 4.63 0.26 -9.63
N LEU A 11 4.23 0.54 -8.39
CA LEU A 11 3.46 1.71 -8.01
C LEU A 11 4.14 3.01 -8.47
N PHE A 12 5.47 3.04 -8.49
CA PHE A 12 6.25 4.23 -8.84
C PHE A 12 6.84 4.19 -10.24
N GLU A 13 6.39 3.25 -11.06
CA GLU A 13 6.85 3.15 -12.44
C GLU A 13 6.56 4.44 -13.20
N GLY A 14 7.56 4.96 -13.88
CA GLY A 14 7.44 6.20 -14.66
C GLY A 14 7.60 7.47 -13.85
N VAL A 15 7.79 7.39 -12.54
CA VAL A 15 8.03 8.57 -11.71
C VAL A 15 9.50 8.97 -11.78
N GLU A 16 9.78 10.26 -12.02
CA GLU A 16 11.14 10.78 -12.13
C GLU A 16 11.92 10.62 -10.82
N ASP A 17 13.23 10.38 -10.94
CA ASP A 17 14.12 10.18 -9.78
C ASP A 17 14.05 11.32 -8.77
N GLU A 18 13.99 12.56 -9.25
CA GLU A 18 13.88 13.73 -8.39
C GLU A 18 12.61 13.69 -7.52
N LYS A 19 11.50 13.26 -8.11
CA LYS A 19 10.23 13.12 -7.40
C LYS A 19 10.26 11.93 -6.45
N LEU A 20 10.91 10.84 -6.85
CA LEU A 20 11.07 9.67 -5.98
C LEU A 20 11.84 10.02 -4.71
N ALA A 21 12.87 10.85 -4.82
CA ALA A 21 13.63 11.30 -3.65
C ALA A 21 12.73 12.05 -2.65
N LYS A 22 11.79 12.85 -3.16
CA LYS A 22 10.83 13.56 -2.31
C LYS A 22 9.80 12.61 -1.70
N ILE A 23 9.32 11.64 -2.46
CA ILE A 23 8.37 10.64 -1.99
C ILE A 23 8.98 9.80 -0.87
N ALA A 24 10.26 9.48 -0.97
CA ALA A 24 10.95 8.65 0.01
C ALA A 24 10.83 9.20 1.45
N VAL A 25 10.68 10.50 1.60
CA VAL A 25 10.52 11.14 2.91
C VAL A 25 9.18 10.76 3.57
N PHE A 26 8.17 10.44 2.75
CA PHE A 26 6.80 10.15 3.21
C PHE A 26 6.49 8.66 3.33
N THR A 27 7.48 7.81 3.14
CA THR A 27 7.26 6.36 3.09
C THR A 27 8.12 5.63 4.10
N GLN A 28 7.64 4.47 4.56
CA GLN A 28 8.37 3.58 5.46
C GLN A 28 8.33 2.17 4.92
N LEU A 29 9.43 1.45 5.10
CA LEU A 29 9.46 0.02 4.86
C LEU A 29 9.18 -0.67 6.19
N VAL A 30 8.16 -1.52 6.21
CA VAL A 30 7.75 -2.24 7.43
C VAL A 30 7.75 -3.74 7.19
N GLU A 31 7.91 -4.51 8.25
CA GLU A 31 7.91 -5.97 8.19
C GLU A 31 6.83 -6.54 9.10
N PHE A 32 6.20 -7.61 8.63
CA PHE A 32 5.18 -8.33 9.39
C PHE A 32 5.53 -9.81 9.43
N PRO A 33 5.48 -10.46 10.60
CA PRO A 33 5.72 -11.89 10.67
C PRO A 33 4.55 -12.67 10.08
N ASP A 34 4.84 -13.93 9.68
CA ASP A 34 3.82 -14.86 9.24
C ASP A 34 2.71 -14.97 10.30
N GLY A 35 1.47 -14.91 9.86
CA GLY A 35 0.30 -14.98 10.74
C GLY A 35 -0.20 -13.65 11.29
N LYS A 36 0.53 -12.56 11.05
CA LYS A 36 0.14 -11.24 11.55
C LYS A 36 -1.05 -10.71 10.76
N THR A 37 -2.10 -10.28 11.47
CA THR A 37 -3.22 -9.54 10.86
C THR A 37 -2.78 -8.09 10.66
N ILE A 38 -2.70 -7.67 9.40
CA ILE A 38 -2.24 -6.33 9.04
C ILE A 38 -3.39 -5.34 9.01
N ILE A 39 -4.51 -5.76 8.42
CA ILE A 39 -5.75 -4.98 8.35
C ILE A 39 -6.87 -5.87 8.85
N GLU A 40 -7.74 -5.35 9.71
CA GLU A 40 -8.85 -6.10 10.27
C GLU A 40 -10.18 -5.63 9.68
N GLU A 41 -10.98 -6.56 9.18
CA GLU A 41 -12.32 -6.27 8.65
C GLU A 41 -13.16 -5.58 9.72
N GLY A 42 -13.86 -4.53 9.33
CA GLY A 42 -14.66 -3.71 10.25
C GLY A 42 -13.86 -2.68 11.03
N GLY A 43 -12.53 -2.76 10.98
CA GLY A 43 -11.67 -1.77 11.64
C GLY A 43 -11.56 -0.47 10.86
N TYR A 44 -11.02 0.54 11.52
CA TYR A 44 -10.72 1.83 10.91
C TYR A 44 -9.23 2.01 10.84
N SER A 45 -8.67 2.01 9.65
CA SER A 45 -7.27 2.37 9.44
C SER A 45 -7.17 3.03 8.07
N ASN A 46 -6.21 3.92 7.93
CA ASN A 46 -6.04 4.70 6.72
C ASN A 46 -4.69 4.42 6.05
N ASP A 47 -4.08 3.30 6.39
CA ASP A 47 -2.78 2.94 5.85
C ASP A 47 -2.94 2.20 4.52
N PHE A 48 -2.01 2.48 3.63
CA PHE A 48 -1.92 1.85 2.32
C PHE A 48 -0.58 1.12 2.24
N TYR A 49 -0.58 -0.04 1.63
CA TYR A 49 0.62 -0.89 1.55
C TYR A 49 0.90 -1.36 0.14
N ALA A 50 2.18 -1.38 -0.22
CA ALA A 50 2.67 -2.03 -1.45
C ALA A 50 3.62 -3.14 -1.04
N ILE A 51 3.37 -4.38 -1.47
CA ILE A 51 4.17 -5.53 -1.07
C ILE A 51 5.49 -5.57 -1.83
N ASP A 52 6.60 -5.63 -1.09
CA ASP A 52 7.94 -5.82 -1.64
C ASP A 52 8.30 -7.31 -1.67
N GLU A 53 8.07 -8.01 -0.55
CA GLU A 53 8.32 -9.44 -0.43
C GLU A 53 7.24 -10.08 0.42
N GLY A 54 6.94 -11.36 0.12
CA GLY A 54 6.00 -12.15 0.90
C GLY A 54 4.62 -12.21 0.29
N THR A 55 3.71 -12.84 1.01
CA THR A 55 2.34 -13.06 0.57
C THR A 55 1.36 -12.72 1.69
N VAL A 56 0.15 -12.28 1.29
CA VAL A 56 -0.94 -12.03 2.22
C VAL A 56 -2.21 -12.67 1.70
N SER A 57 -3.10 -13.05 2.62
CA SER A 57 -4.43 -13.56 2.31
C SER A 57 -5.44 -12.46 2.63
N VAL A 58 -6.35 -12.21 1.70
CA VAL A 58 -7.45 -11.26 1.88
C VAL A 58 -8.71 -12.08 2.13
N THR A 59 -9.34 -11.89 3.30
CA THR A 59 -10.55 -12.62 3.66
C THR A 59 -11.71 -11.68 3.94
N LYS A 60 -12.90 -12.14 3.58
CA LYS A 60 -14.15 -11.41 3.79
C LYS A 60 -15.16 -12.37 4.37
N ASP A 61 -15.75 -12.03 5.52
CA ASP A 61 -16.70 -12.91 6.22
C ASP A 61 -16.16 -14.32 6.43
N GLY A 62 -14.86 -14.40 6.71
CA GLY A 62 -14.19 -15.67 6.98
C GLY A 62 -13.77 -16.47 5.75
N SER A 63 -14.06 -15.98 4.55
CA SER A 63 -13.71 -16.67 3.30
C SER A 63 -12.60 -15.92 2.57
N GLU A 64 -11.59 -16.67 2.10
CA GLU A 64 -10.51 -16.07 1.32
C GLU A 64 -11.03 -15.63 -0.04
N VAL A 65 -10.81 -14.36 -0.38
CA VAL A 65 -11.25 -13.79 -1.65
C VAL A 65 -10.08 -13.46 -2.57
N ALA A 66 -8.86 -13.37 -2.04
CA ALA A 66 -7.66 -13.10 -2.83
C ALA A 66 -6.41 -13.49 -2.09
N MET A 67 -5.35 -13.76 -2.84
CA MET A 67 -3.97 -13.87 -2.36
C MET A 67 -3.16 -12.84 -3.11
N LEU A 68 -2.39 -12.04 -2.38
CA LEU A 68 -1.56 -11.01 -2.97
C LEU A 68 -0.09 -11.29 -2.68
N GLY A 69 0.78 -10.86 -3.57
CA GLY A 69 2.21 -11.05 -3.45
C GLY A 69 3.01 -9.83 -3.88
N ALA A 70 4.31 -10.00 -4.09
CA ALA A 70 5.21 -8.92 -4.47
C ALA A 70 4.67 -8.15 -5.68
N GLY A 71 4.66 -6.83 -5.59
CA GLY A 71 4.14 -5.94 -6.63
C GLY A 71 2.67 -5.58 -6.47
N ASP A 72 1.95 -6.28 -5.62
CA ASP A 72 0.53 -5.98 -5.37
C ASP A 72 0.39 -4.92 -4.27
N VAL A 73 -0.76 -4.26 -4.25
CA VAL A 73 -1.10 -3.25 -3.27
C VAL A 73 -2.35 -3.66 -2.51
N PHE A 74 -2.47 -3.20 -1.28
CA PHE A 74 -3.69 -3.39 -0.50
C PHE A 74 -3.91 -2.22 0.46
N GLY A 75 -5.14 -2.09 0.94
CA GLY A 75 -5.50 -0.98 1.84
C GLY A 75 -5.82 0.31 1.09
N GLU A 76 -6.00 0.25 -0.23
CA GLU A 76 -6.26 1.43 -1.05
C GLU A 76 -7.56 2.15 -0.68
N GLN A 77 -8.51 1.46 -0.03
CA GLN A 77 -9.72 2.11 0.45
C GLN A 77 -9.39 3.23 1.44
N GLY A 78 -8.32 3.09 2.20
CA GLY A 78 -7.85 4.12 3.12
C GLY A 78 -7.39 5.39 2.42
N LEU A 79 -7.03 5.29 1.13
CA LEU A 79 -6.64 6.44 0.32
C LEU A 79 -7.82 7.17 -0.28
N LEU A 80 -8.85 6.41 -0.66
CA LEU A 80 -9.97 6.91 -1.44
C LEU A 80 -11.16 7.30 -0.57
N GLU A 81 -11.36 6.60 0.54
CA GLU A 81 -12.54 6.76 1.39
C GLU A 81 -12.18 6.50 2.85
N HIS A 82 -12.83 7.22 3.77
CA HIS A 82 -12.68 7.03 5.21
C HIS A 82 -13.76 6.08 5.72
N GLU A 83 -13.75 4.84 5.23
CA GLU A 83 -14.73 3.83 5.61
C GLU A 83 -14.09 2.71 6.42
N GLN A 84 -14.94 1.90 7.06
CA GLN A 84 -14.49 0.68 7.70
C GLN A 84 -13.88 -0.24 6.64
N ARG A 85 -12.87 -0.99 7.05
CA ARG A 85 -12.23 -1.96 6.15
C ARG A 85 -13.22 -3.06 5.78
N SER A 86 -13.29 -3.35 4.48
CA SER A 86 -14.22 -4.35 3.95
C SER A 86 -13.67 -5.78 4.04
N ALA A 87 -12.40 -5.94 4.38
CA ALA A 87 -11.74 -7.24 4.41
C ALA A 87 -10.61 -7.28 5.43
N THR A 88 -10.24 -8.49 5.83
CA THR A 88 -9.08 -8.75 6.69
C THR A 88 -7.90 -9.12 5.81
N VAL A 89 -6.73 -8.56 6.07
CA VAL A 89 -5.49 -8.91 5.38
C VAL A 89 -4.52 -9.49 6.37
N THR A 90 -4.11 -10.73 6.15
CA THR A 90 -3.24 -11.50 7.05
C THR A 90 -2.00 -11.96 6.31
N ALA A 91 -0.83 -11.79 6.92
CA ALA A 91 0.43 -12.27 6.37
C ALA A 91 0.44 -13.80 6.37
N THR A 92 0.73 -14.41 5.22
CA THR A 92 0.84 -15.87 5.09
C THR A 92 2.30 -16.31 4.91
N SER A 93 3.21 -15.37 5.08
CA SER A 93 4.65 -15.56 5.16
C SER A 93 5.18 -14.32 5.87
N MET A 94 6.48 -14.23 6.05
CA MET A 94 7.08 -12.95 6.46
C MET A 94 6.85 -11.98 5.30
N VAL A 95 6.34 -10.79 5.59
CA VAL A 95 6.01 -9.77 4.59
C VAL A 95 6.84 -8.53 4.83
N ARG A 96 7.42 -8.00 3.76
CA ARG A 96 8.03 -6.67 3.77
C ARG A 96 7.24 -5.81 2.82
N ALA A 97 6.79 -4.65 3.30
CA ALA A 97 5.90 -3.78 2.54
C ALA A 97 6.25 -2.31 2.73
N LEU A 98 5.97 -1.53 1.71
CA LEU A 98 6.01 -0.08 1.78
C LEU A 98 4.71 0.39 2.40
N LYS A 99 4.79 1.19 3.45
CA LYS A 99 3.62 1.75 4.13
C LYS A 99 3.51 3.24 3.85
N ILE A 100 2.34 3.69 3.46
CA ILE A 100 2.02 5.11 3.31
C ILE A 100 0.79 5.40 4.15
N GLU A 101 0.91 6.33 5.10
CA GLU A 101 -0.23 6.74 5.91
C GLU A 101 -1.03 7.81 5.16
N ASN A 102 -2.33 7.86 5.40
CA ASN A 102 -3.20 8.79 4.71
C ASN A 102 -2.76 10.26 4.85
N TRP A 103 -2.33 10.66 6.05
CA TRP A 103 -1.88 12.04 6.26
C TRP A 103 -0.61 12.36 5.46
N GLU A 104 0.25 11.37 5.26
CA GLU A 104 1.44 11.53 4.44
C GLU A 104 1.06 11.72 2.97
N LEU A 105 0.06 10.95 2.52
CA LEU A 105 -0.44 11.08 1.16
C LEU A 105 -1.05 12.46 0.93
N MET A 106 -1.75 13.00 1.91
CA MET A 106 -2.32 14.35 1.83
C MET A 106 -1.23 15.42 1.70
N ARG A 107 -0.12 15.24 2.41
CA ARG A 107 1.03 16.15 2.29
C ARG A 107 1.65 16.04 0.91
N MET A 108 1.79 14.82 0.38
CA MET A 108 2.28 14.62 -0.98
C MET A 108 1.39 15.29 -2.01
N GLN A 109 0.08 15.24 -1.80
CA GLN A 109 -0.87 15.85 -2.73
C GLN A 109 -0.69 17.37 -2.82
N LYS A 110 -0.35 18.02 -1.72
CA LYS A 110 -0.04 19.46 -1.74
C LYS A 110 1.25 19.78 -2.46
N ALA A 111 2.26 18.94 -2.24
CA ALA A 111 3.61 19.18 -2.80
C ALA A 111 3.74 18.70 -4.25
N MET A 112 3.08 17.61 -4.59
CA MET A 112 3.22 16.94 -5.88
C MET A 112 1.88 16.36 -6.34
N PRO A 113 0.88 17.20 -6.66
CA PRO A 113 -0.45 16.71 -7.01
C PRO A 113 -0.46 15.77 -8.22
N GLU A 114 0.38 16.01 -9.21
CA GLU A 114 0.44 15.15 -10.41
C GLU A 114 0.96 13.74 -10.08
N VAL A 115 1.85 13.63 -9.10
CA VAL A 115 2.36 12.33 -8.67
C VAL A 115 1.27 11.54 -7.95
N VAL A 116 0.52 12.21 -7.07
CA VAL A 116 -0.57 11.55 -6.33
C VAL A 116 -1.65 11.05 -7.30
N GLU A 117 -1.99 11.82 -8.32
CA GLU A 117 -2.94 11.37 -9.33
C GLU A 117 -2.43 10.15 -10.08
N GLN A 118 -1.14 10.11 -10.40
CA GLN A 118 -0.52 8.96 -11.03
C GLN A 118 -0.58 7.73 -10.13
N LEU A 119 -0.30 7.90 -8.83
CA LEU A 119 -0.37 6.80 -7.86
C LEU A 119 -1.79 6.28 -7.73
N LYS A 120 -2.78 7.15 -7.68
CA LYS A 120 -4.19 6.75 -7.60
C LYS A 120 -4.61 5.94 -8.82
N ALA A 121 -4.17 6.35 -10.01
CA ALA A 121 -4.47 5.63 -11.25
C ALA A 121 -3.83 4.23 -11.23
N THR A 122 -2.59 4.12 -10.76
CA THR A 122 -1.89 2.84 -10.65
C THR A 122 -2.57 1.93 -9.65
N VAL A 123 -2.99 2.47 -8.50
CA VAL A 123 -3.70 1.72 -7.46
C VAL A 123 -5.03 1.18 -8.02
N ALA A 124 -5.78 2.01 -8.72
CA ALA A 124 -7.06 1.60 -9.31
C ALA A 124 -6.89 0.45 -10.31
N ALA A 125 -5.80 0.48 -11.08
CA ALA A 125 -5.52 -0.56 -12.07
C ALA A 125 -5.06 -1.88 -11.44
N ARG A 126 -4.50 -1.83 -10.21
CA ARG A 126 -3.93 -2.99 -9.51
C ARG A 126 -4.81 -3.51 -8.38
N SER A 127 -5.84 -2.78 -8.00
CA SER A 127 -6.72 -3.17 -6.90
C SER A 127 -7.51 -4.41 -7.27
N SER A 128 -7.53 -5.39 -6.35
CA SER A 128 -8.31 -6.62 -6.48
C SER A 128 -9.49 -6.66 -5.52
N GLU A 129 -9.65 -5.63 -4.72
CA GLU A 129 -10.74 -5.56 -3.74
C GLU A 129 -12.02 -4.98 -4.34
#